data_21906bc42e81d03f4dd5282d444d5e12
#
_entry.id   21906bc42e81d03f4dd5282d444d5e12
#
_cell.length_a   1.000
_cell.length_b   1.000
_cell.length_c   1.000
_cell.angle_alpha   90.00
_cell.angle_beta   90.00
_cell.angle_gamma   90.00
#
_symmetry.space_group_name_H-M   'P 1'
#
loop_
_entity.id
_entity.type
_entity.pdbx_description
1 polymer ?
#
loop_
_entity_poly.entity_id
_entity_poly.type
_entity_poly.pdbx_seq_one_letter_code
_entity_poly.pdbx_strand_id
1 'polypeptide(L)'
;MNVLIFGPNGSGKGTQGSLVKDRYNLAHIESGAIFRNHIKQGTELGQKAKAYIDQGELVPDDITIPMVLEVLKNEGKDGWLLDGFPRNLTQAKKLWEALQEEGINLDCVIEIQLDRQEAKDRIMGRRLCENDPNHPNNVAIDAIKPDGDTCRVCGGALKSRSDDQDEDAIDKRHDIYYDTQNGTLAAAYFFKDLARQGKTRYIELDGARDIQTIKNDLLNQL
;
A
#
# COMPACT_ATOMS: atom_id res chain seq x y z
N MET A 1 -7.99 12.60 -10.35
CA MET A 1 -6.73 12.73 -9.58
C MET A 1 -6.07 11.37 -9.47
N ASN A 2 -4.76 11.30 -9.74
CA ASN A 2 -3.99 10.05 -9.77
C ASN A 2 -2.92 10.10 -8.69
N VAL A 3 -2.94 9.14 -7.76
CA VAL A 3 -2.14 9.16 -6.54
C VAL A 3 -1.39 7.85 -6.35
N LEU A 4 -0.10 7.92 -6.02
CA LEU A 4 0.66 6.81 -5.47
C LEU A 4 0.74 6.94 -3.96
N ILE A 5 0.66 5.82 -3.23
CA ILE A 5 0.90 5.81 -1.79
C ILE A 5 1.99 4.79 -1.41
N PHE A 6 3.05 5.28 -0.77
CA PHE A 6 4.15 4.52 -0.23
C PHE A 6 4.12 4.48 1.30
N GLY A 7 4.74 3.48 1.87
CA GLY A 7 4.91 3.28 3.31
C GLY A 7 5.11 1.80 3.61
N PRO A 8 5.84 1.45 4.68
CA PRO A 8 6.04 0.05 5.04
C PRO A 8 4.73 -0.63 5.43
N ASN A 9 4.72 -1.94 5.46
CA ASN A 9 3.62 -2.68 6.04
C ASN A 9 3.49 -2.27 7.52
N GLY A 10 2.26 -1.96 7.97
CA GLY A 10 2.03 -1.41 9.32
C GLY A 10 1.98 0.12 9.41
N SER A 11 2.37 0.88 8.38
CA SER A 11 2.39 2.35 8.41
C SER A 11 1.01 3.03 8.40
N GLY A 12 -0.07 2.30 8.15
CA GLY A 12 -1.41 2.88 8.04
C GLY A 12 -1.81 3.31 6.62
N LYS A 13 -1.07 2.91 5.57
CA LYS A 13 -1.42 3.22 4.16
C LYS A 13 -2.88 2.95 3.82
N GLY A 14 -3.39 1.74 4.13
CA GLY A 14 -4.78 1.38 3.84
C GLY A 14 -5.78 2.34 4.48
N THR A 15 -5.56 2.71 5.75
CA THR A 15 -6.42 3.66 6.47
C THR A 15 -6.41 5.05 5.84
N GLN A 16 -5.22 5.60 5.55
CA GLN A 16 -5.10 6.93 4.94
C GLN A 16 -5.49 6.89 3.45
N GLY A 17 -5.18 5.82 2.73
CA GLY A 17 -5.59 5.62 1.36
C GLY A 17 -7.11 5.56 1.19
N SER A 18 -7.83 4.87 2.09
CA SER A 18 -9.30 4.87 2.11
C SER A 18 -9.86 6.29 2.28
N LEU A 19 -9.27 7.11 3.15
CA LEU A 19 -9.72 8.50 3.34
C LEU A 19 -9.55 9.34 2.07
N VAL A 20 -8.41 9.20 1.38
CA VAL A 20 -8.15 9.89 0.10
C VAL A 20 -9.11 9.41 -0.98
N LYS A 21 -9.23 8.08 -1.11
CA LYS A 21 -10.18 7.45 -2.05
C LYS A 21 -11.59 8.01 -1.88
N ASP A 22 -12.10 8.01 -0.65
CA ASP A 22 -13.48 8.45 -0.36
C ASP A 22 -13.65 9.96 -0.57
N ARG A 23 -12.64 10.77 -0.23
CA ARG A 23 -12.68 12.23 -0.38
C ARG A 23 -12.70 12.67 -1.85
N TYR A 24 -11.96 11.97 -2.72
CA TYR A 24 -11.77 12.34 -4.13
C TYR A 24 -12.44 11.38 -5.09
N ASN A 25 -13.22 10.42 -4.59
CA ASN A 25 -13.93 9.40 -5.39
C ASN A 25 -13.00 8.65 -6.35
N LEU A 26 -11.86 8.13 -5.84
CA LEU A 26 -10.85 7.44 -6.63
C LEU A 26 -11.07 5.93 -6.64
N ALA A 27 -10.69 5.27 -7.74
CA ALA A 27 -10.49 3.83 -7.74
C ALA A 27 -9.31 3.46 -6.84
N HIS A 28 -9.53 2.65 -5.79
CA HIS A 28 -8.45 2.19 -4.91
C HIS A 28 -7.89 0.87 -5.43
N ILE A 29 -6.72 0.93 -6.03
CA ILE A 29 -6.06 -0.21 -6.67
C ILE A 29 -4.94 -0.70 -5.76
N GLU A 30 -5.16 -1.82 -5.09
CA GLU A 30 -4.19 -2.48 -4.22
C GLU A 30 -3.59 -3.71 -4.90
N SER A 31 -2.32 -3.66 -5.32
CA SER A 31 -1.66 -4.81 -5.98
C SER A 31 -1.74 -6.09 -5.15
N GLY A 32 -1.55 -5.99 -3.84
CA GLY A 32 -1.68 -7.12 -2.93
C GLY A 32 -3.10 -7.69 -2.85
N ALA A 33 -4.13 -6.86 -2.95
CA ALA A 33 -5.53 -7.32 -2.98
C ALA A 33 -5.86 -8.05 -4.27
N ILE A 34 -5.35 -7.58 -5.40
CA ILE A 34 -5.52 -8.24 -6.71
C ILE A 34 -4.94 -9.65 -6.66
N PHE A 35 -3.69 -9.81 -6.22
CA PHE A 35 -3.08 -11.13 -6.11
C PHE A 35 -3.83 -12.05 -5.13
N ARG A 36 -4.23 -11.56 -3.96
CA ARG A 36 -5.01 -12.35 -3.00
C ARG A 36 -6.36 -12.80 -3.58
N ASN A 37 -7.00 -11.98 -4.40
CA ASN A 37 -8.24 -12.36 -5.08
C ASN A 37 -8.01 -13.49 -6.10
N HIS A 38 -6.96 -13.38 -6.91
CA HIS A 38 -6.55 -14.44 -7.83
C HIS A 38 -6.21 -15.76 -7.11
N ILE A 39 -5.51 -15.69 -5.97
CA ILE A 39 -5.20 -16.85 -5.11
C ILE A 39 -6.50 -17.50 -4.62
N LYS A 40 -7.44 -16.68 -4.11
CA LYS A 40 -8.74 -17.17 -3.61
C LYS A 40 -9.58 -17.83 -4.70
N GLN A 41 -9.51 -17.31 -5.92
CA GLN A 41 -10.20 -17.86 -7.10
C GLN A 41 -9.48 -19.06 -7.72
N GLY A 42 -8.25 -19.39 -7.28
CA GLY A 42 -7.47 -20.51 -7.82
C GLY A 42 -7.01 -20.33 -9.27
N THR A 43 -6.91 -19.08 -9.74
CA THR A 43 -6.45 -18.80 -11.11
C THR A 43 -4.97 -19.18 -11.30
N GLU A 44 -4.53 -19.39 -12.55
CA GLU A 44 -3.11 -19.65 -12.85
C GLU A 44 -2.18 -18.56 -12.31
N LEU A 45 -2.57 -17.30 -12.45
CA LEU A 45 -1.86 -16.15 -11.87
C LEU A 45 -1.80 -16.27 -10.34
N GLY A 46 -2.91 -16.60 -9.69
CA GLY A 46 -2.97 -16.77 -8.24
C GLY A 46 -2.06 -17.89 -7.74
N GLN A 47 -2.03 -19.02 -8.45
CA GLN A 47 -1.15 -20.14 -8.10
C GLN A 47 0.33 -19.78 -8.23
N LYS A 48 0.73 -19.07 -9.29
CA LYS A 48 2.10 -18.57 -9.46
C LYS A 48 2.47 -17.54 -8.40
N ALA A 49 1.59 -16.58 -8.12
CA ALA A 49 1.85 -15.51 -7.15
C ALA A 49 1.95 -16.01 -5.71
N LYS A 50 1.18 -17.05 -5.36
CA LYS A 50 1.10 -17.58 -4.00
C LYS A 50 2.47 -18.00 -3.43
N ALA A 51 3.29 -18.67 -4.22
CA ALA A 51 4.61 -19.14 -3.79
C ALA A 51 5.53 -17.99 -3.34
N TYR A 52 5.48 -16.86 -4.01
CA TYR A 52 6.27 -15.66 -3.65
C TYR A 52 5.67 -14.92 -2.44
N ILE A 53 4.34 -14.74 -2.41
CA ILE A 53 3.65 -13.99 -1.35
C ILE A 53 3.78 -14.69 -0.01
N ASP A 54 3.64 -16.02 0.03
CA ASP A 54 3.78 -16.82 1.26
C ASP A 54 5.20 -16.73 1.86
N GLN A 55 6.21 -16.49 1.02
CA GLN A 55 7.61 -16.31 1.44
C GLN A 55 7.99 -14.85 1.74
N GLY A 56 7.05 -13.91 1.59
CA GLY A 56 7.31 -12.48 1.75
C GLY A 56 8.06 -11.84 0.58
N GLU A 57 8.19 -12.56 -0.54
CA GLU A 57 8.89 -12.12 -1.75
C GLU A 57 7.98 -11.33 -2.70
N LEU A 58 8.59 -10.58 -3.62
CA LEU A 58 7.84 -9.92 -4.70
C LEU A 58 7.47 -10.92 -5.78
N VAL A 59 6.23 -10.84 -6.26
CA VAL A 59 5.85 -11.50 -7.51
C VAL A 59 6.68 -10.89 -8.66
N PRO A 60 7.22 -11.69 -9.59
CA PRO A 60 8.06 -11.20 -10.68
C PRO A 60 7.46 -10.01 -11.46
N ASP A 61 8.32 -9.11 -11.89
CA ASP A 61 7.94 -7.85 -12.54
C ASP A 61 7.22 -8.06 -13.88
N ASP A 62 7.58 -9.10 -14.63
CA ASP A 62 6.93 -9.49 -15.88
C ASP A 62 5.46 -9.94 -15.71
N ILE A 63 5.08 -10.32 -14.50
CA ILE A 63 3.71 -10.62 -14.12
C ILE A 63 3.03 -9.38 -13.52
N THR A 64 3.70 -8.71 -12.58
CA THR A 64 3.10 -7.63 -11.78
C THR A 64 2.83 -6.39 -12.61
N ILE A 65 3.77 -5.97 -13.47
CA ILE A 65 3.65 -4.73 -14.24
C ILE A 65 2.46 -4.76 -15.20
N PRO A 66 2.33 -5.76 -16.11
CA PRO A 66 1.20 -5.82 -17.02
C PRO A 66 -0.15 -5.88 -16.29
N MET A 67 -0.22 -6.66 -15.21
CA MET A 67 -1.44 -6.79 -14.39
C MET A 67 -1.88 -5.44 -13.81
N VAL A 68 -0.96 -4.69 -13.20
CA VAL A 68 -1.31 -3.39 -12.61
C VAL A 68 -1.70 -2.38 -13.68
N LEU A 69 -0.98 -2.32 -14.80
CA LEU A 69 -1.31 -1.41 -15.91
C LEU A 69 -2.67 -1.73 -16.54
N GLU A 70 -3.03 -3.01 -16.66
CA GLU A 70 -4.35 -3.42 -17.13
C GLU A 70 -5.46 -2.93 -16.20
N VAL A 71 -5.29 -3.10 -14.87
CA VAL A 71 -6.27 -2.63 -13.87
C VAL A 71 -6.38 -1.10 -13.90
N LEU A 72 -5.25 -0.38 -13.99
CA LEU A 72 -5.26 1.09 -14.13
C LEU A 72 -6.07 1.56 -15.36
N LYS A 73 -5.91 0.89 -16.49
CA LYS A 73 -6.67 1.20 -17.72
C LYS A 73 -8.16 0.93 -17.59
N ASN A 74 -8.55 -0.11 -16.89
CA ASN A 74 -9.94 -0.55 -16.78
C ASN A 74 -10.70 0.20 -15.67
N GLU A 75 -10.10 0.37 -14.50
CA GLU A 75 -10.74 0.89 -13.29
C GLU A 75 -10.35 2.34 -12.96
N GLY A 76 -9.21 2.82 -13.46
CA GLY A 76 -8.63 4.11 -13.09
C GLY A 76 -9.07 5.30 -13.94
N LYS A 77 -10.09 5.17 -14.80
CA LYS A 77 -10.48 6.22 -15.80
C LYS A 77 -10.83 7.57 -15.18
N ASP A 78 -11.49 7.56 -14.02
CA ASP A 78 -11.95 8.77 -13.34
C ASP A 78 -10.98 9.25 -12.23
N GLY A 79 -9.81 8.59 -12.14
CA GLY A 79 -8.79 8.81 -11.13
C GLY A 79 -8.59 7.60 -10.25
N TRP A 80 -7.37 7.46 -9.72
CA TRP A 80 -6.97 6.30 -8.95
C TRP A 80 -6.03 6.63 -7.80
N LEU A 81 -6.06 5.77 -6.79
CA LEU A 81 -5.06 5.65 -5.74
C LEU A 81 -4.45 4.25 -5.85
N LEU A 82 -3.15 4.18 -6.14
CA LEU A 82 -2.40 2.94 -6.29
C LEU A 82 -1.59 2.65 -5.04
N ASP A 83 -1.90 1.55 -4.36
CA ASP A 83 -1.26 1.07 -3.13
C ASP A 83 -0.54 -0.27 -3.38
N GLY A 84 0.68 -0.36 -2.85
CA GLY A 84 1.49 -1.58 -2.91
C GLY A 84 2.15 -1.85 -4.27
N PHE A 85 2.18 -0.87 -5.15
CA PHE A 85 2.95 -0.81 -6.39
C PHE A 85 3.27 0.65 -6.72
N PRO A 86 4.50 0.97 -7.20
CA PRO A 86 5.63 0.06 -7.42
C PRO A 86 6.32 -0.33 -6.10
N ARG A 87 7.03 -1.48 -6.09
CA ARG A 87 7.79 -2.00 -4.94
C ARG A 87 9.29 -2.09 -5.19
N ASN A 88 9.73 -1.73 -6.39
CA ASN A 88 11.14 -1.61 -6.73
C ASN A 88 11.35 -0.51 -7.77
N LEU A 89 12.61 -0.14 -7.97
CA LEU A 89 12.98 0.94 -8.89
C LEU A 89 12.61 0.62 -10.35
N THR A 90 12.71 -0.65 -10.78
CA THR A 90 12.33 -1.07 -12.13
C THR A 90 10.85 -0.87 -12.39
N GLN A 91 10.01 -1.30 -11.45
CA GLN A 91 8.56 -1.08 -11.50
C GLN A 91 8.22 0.42 -11.54
N ALA A 92 8.92 1.25 -10.75
CA ALA A 92 8.69 2.70 -10.72
C ALA A 92 8.96 3.36 -12.07
N LYS A 93 10.09 3.01 -12.71
CA LYS A 93 10.44 3.51 -14.04
C LYS A 93 9.42 3.07 -15.09
N LYS A 94 9.05 1.80 -15.09
CA LYS A 94 8.07 1.24 -16.04
C LYS A 94 6.67 1.86 -15.87
N LEU A 95 6.23 2.07 -14.62
CA LEU A 95 4.98 2.77 -14.36
C LEU A 95 5.03 4.20 -14.91
N TRP A 96 6.12 4.94 -14.64
CA TRP A 96 6.27 6.30 -15.12
C TRP A 96 6.28 6.38 -16.65
N GLU A 97 7.04 5.50 -17.34
CA GLU A 97 7.06 5.38 -18.80
C GLU A 97 5.63 5.16 -19.35
N ALA A 98 4.91 4.17 -18.81
CA ALA A 98 3.54 3.86 -19.25
C ALA A 98 2.57 5.03 -19.03
N LEU A 99 2.66 5.74 -17.91
CA LEU A 99 1.83 6.93 -17.65
C LEU A 99 2.12 8.05 -18.67
N GLN A 100 3.39 8.26 -19.03
CA GLN A 100 3.77 9.26 -20.03
C GLN A 100 3.29 8.87 -21.45
N GLU A 101 3.40 7.59 -21.81
CA GLU A 101 2.93 7.07 -23.12
C GLU A 101 1.43 7.21 -23.29
N GLU A 102 0.65 7.03 -22.22
CA GLU A 102 -0.81 7.18 -22.20
C GLU A 102 -1.27 8.62 -21.95
N GLY A 103 -0.36 9.57 -21.74
CA GLY A 103 -0.69 10.97 -21.42
C GLY A 103 -1.38 11.14 -20.06
N ILE A 104 -1.15 10.23 -19.12
CA ILE A 104 -1.76 10.24 -17.77
C ILE A 104 -0.84 10.99 -16.82
N ASN A 105 -1.36 12.05 -16.19
CA ASN A 105 -0.63 12.78 -15.16
C ASN A 105 -0.64 12.01 -13.84
N LEU A 106 0.49 11.99 -13.15
CA LEU A 106 0.59 11.60 -11.74
C LEU A 106 0.52 12.87 -10.89
N ASP A 107 -0.61 13.09 -10.21
CA ASP A 107 -0.86 14.33 -9.51
C ASP A 107 -0.11 14.43 -8.18
N CYS A 108 -0.03 13.31 -7.47
CA CYS A 108 0.58 13.29 -6.13
C CYS A 108 1.17 11.93 -5.77
N VAL A 109 2.27 11.96 -5.03
CA VAL A 109 2.87 10.80 -4.37
C VAL A 109 2.86 11.07 -2.88
N ILE A 110 2.32 10.12 -2.11
CA ILE A 110 2.24 10.17 -0.65
C ILE A 110 3.21 9.13 -0.10
N GLU A 111 4.10 9.53 0.80
CA GLU A 111 4.95 8.63 1.58
C GLU A 111 4.60 8.71 3.05
N ILE A 112 4.16 7.60 3.66
CA ILE A 112 3.99 7.49 5.10
C ILE A 112 5.24 6.82 5.66
N GLN A 113 6.09 7.62 6.28
CA GLN A 113 7.34 7.19 6.88
C GLN A 113 7.09 6.57 8.25
N LEU A 114 7.73 5.45 8.54
CA LEU A 114 7.66 4.78 9.84
C LEU A 114 8.97 4.05 10.10
N ASP A 115 9.40 4.02 11.34
CA ASP A 115 10.54 3.21 11.76
C ASP A 115 10.28 1.72 11.53
N ARG A 116 11.35 0.98 11.18
CA ARG A 116 11.25 -0.45 10.83
C ARG A 116 10.71 -1.29 11.99
N GLN A 117 11.21 -1.05 13.21
CA GLN A 117 10.78 -1.83 14.37
C GLN A 117 9.32 -1.52 14.71
N GLU A 118 8.94 -0.26 14.70
CA GLU A 118 7.56 0.15 14.94
C GLU A 118 6.62 -0.42 13.86
N ALA A 119 7.04 -0.44 12.61
CA ALA A 119 6.28 -1.05 11.52
C ALA A 119 6.07 -2.56 11.74
N LYS A 120 7.11 -3.28 12.23
CA LYS A 120 7.02 -4.71 12.58
C LYS A 120 6.03 -4.93 13.73
N ASP A 121 6.14 -4.17 14.80
CA ASP A 121 5.25 -4.29 15.96
C ASP A 121 3.78 -4.04 15.58
N ARG A 122 3.55 -3.02 14.74
CA ARG A 122 2.22 -2.70 14.25
C ARG A 122 1.63 -3.78 13.35
N ILE A 123 2.44 -4.42 12.50
CA ILE A 123 1.94 -5.46 11.61
C ILE A 123 1.56 -6.73 12.37
N MET A 124 2.34 -7.12 13.36
CA MET A 124 2.04 -8.26 14.25
C MET A 124 0.78 -8.03 15.08
N GLY A 125 0.56 -6.80 15.51
CA GLY A 125 -0.64 -6.38 16.25
C GLY A 125 -1.89 -6.19 15.40
N ARG A 126 -1.78 -6.18 14.07
CA ARG A 126 -2.89 -5.88 13.16
C ARG A 126 -3.99 -6.93 13.21
N ARG A 127 -5.24 -6.44 13.21
CA ARG A 127 -6.43 -7.26 13.04
C ARG A 127 -7.29 -6.71 11.91
N LEU A 128 -7.70 -7.56 10.99
CA LEU A 128 -8.51 -7.18 9.84
C LEU A 128 -9.99 -7.42 10.16
N CYS A 129 -10.79 -6.40 9.94
CA CYS A 129 -12.24 -6.54 9.96
C CYS A 129 -12.71 -7.31 8.72
N GLU A 130 -13.60 -8.28 8.91
CA GLU A 130 -14.15 -9.06 7.79
C GLU A 130 -15.09 -8.23 6.90
N ASN A 131 -15.74 -7.21 7.47
CA ASN A 131 -16.64 -6.33 6.73
C ASN A 131 -15.87 -5.29 5.89
N ASP A 132 -14.76 -4.73 6.46
CA ASP A 132 -13.89 -3.78 5.76
C ASP A 132 -12.46 -3.90 6.30
N PRO A 133 -11.51 -4.43 5.51
CA PRO A 133 -10.13 -4.62 5.95
C PRO A 133 -9.37 -3.32 6.25
N ASN A 134 -9.92 -2.16 5.87
CA ASN A 134 -9.33 -0.85 6.15
C ASN A 134 -9.80 -0.24 7.48
N HIS A 135 -10.77 -0.86 8.17
CA HIS A 135 -11.10 -0.46 9.53
C HIS A 135 -9.88 -0.61 10.45
N PRO A 136 -9.44 0.47 11.14
CA PRO A 136 -8.24 0.43 11.96
C PRO A 136 -8.47 -0.39 13.23
N ASN A 137 -7.83 -1.56 13.32
CA ASN A 137 -7.84 -2.42 14.51
C ASN A 137 -6.42 -2.96 14.73
N ASN A 138 -5.84 -2.68 15.90
CA ASN A 138 -4.51 -3.14 16.27
C ASN A 138 -4.43 -3.38 17.78
N VAL A 139 -4.00 -4.58 18.20
CA VAL A 139 -3.94 -4.94 19.60
C VAL A 139 -2.78 -4.28 20.35
N ALA A 140 -1.77 -3.79 19.63
CA ALA A 140 -0.60 -3.11 20.19
C ALA A 140 -0.75 -1.58 20.25
N ILE A 141 -1.80 -1.00 19.67
CA ILE A 141 -2.01 0.45 19.62
C ILE A 141 -3.30 0.79 20.39
N ASP A 142 -3.17 1.38 21.58
CA ASP A 142 -4.32 1.65 22.47
C ASP A 142 -5.43 2.45 21.79
N ALA A 143 -5.07 3.46 20.99
CA ALA A 143 -6.03 4.31 20.29
C ALA A 143 -6.95 3.57 19.31
N ILE A 144 -6.52 2.40 18.81
CA ILE A 144 -7.25 1.56 17.86
C ILE A 144 -7.34 0.10 18.29
N LYS A 145 -7.17 -0.16 19.58
CA LYS A 145 -7.30 -1.48 20.17
C LYS A 145 -8.76 -1.95 20.10
N PRO A 146 -9.01 -3.14 19.53
CA PRO A 146 -10.36 -3.71 19.50
C PRO A 146 -10.77 -4.20 20.90
N ASP A 147 -12.07 -4.37 21.12
CA ASP A 147 -12.61 -5.03 22.29
C ASP A 147 -12.83 -6.51 21.96
N GLY A 148 -11.94 -7.37 22.48
CA GLY A 148 -11.89 -8.79 22.12
C GLY A 148 -11.68 -9.00 20.63
N ASP A 149 -12.46 -9.88 20.02
CA ASP A 149 -12.35 -10.27 18.60
C ASP A 149 -13.32 -9.49 17.69
N THR A 150 -13.80 -8.32 18.13
CA THR A 150 -14.74 -7.51 17.38
C THR A 150 -14.13 -6.19 16.90
N CYS A 151 -14.48 -5.81 15.67
CA CYS A 151 -14.04 -4.56 15.08
C CYS A 151 -14.58 -3.35 15.84
N ARG A 152 -13.69 -2.48 16.31
CA ARG A 152 -14.07 -1.27 17.06
C ARG A 152 -14.89 -0.26 16.25
N VAL A 153 -14.90 -0.37 14.92
CA VAL A 153 -15.62 0.57 14.03
C VAL A 153 -17.04 0.08 13.74
N CYS A 154 -17.21 -1.21 13.40
CA CYS A 154 -18.49 -1.74 12.93
C CYS A 154 -18.98 -2.99 13.70
N GLY A 155 -18.24 -3.47 14.70
CA GLY A 155 -18.60 -4.68 15.46
C GLY A 155 -18.44 -6.01 14.68
N GLY A 156 -17.95 -5.97 13.44
CA GLY A 156 -17.72 -7.18 12.65
C GLY A 156 -16.57 -8.03 13.20
N ALA A 157 -16.52 -9.31 12.82
CA ALA A 157 -15.47 -10.23 13.25
C ALA A 157 -14.09 -9.78 12.78
N LEU A 158 -13.07 -10.06 13.60
CA LEU A 158 -11.68 -9.77 13.30
C LEU A 158 -10.91 -11.05 12.98
N LYS A 159 -9.94 -10.93 12.06
CA LYS A 159 -9.01 -12.01 11.73
C LYS A 159 -7.58 -11.48 11.55
N SER A 160 -6.61 -12.32 11.80
CA SER A 160 -5.21 -12.09 11.42
C SER A 160 -4.97 -12.57 9.99
N ARG A 161 -4.01 -11.96 9.29
CA ARG A 161 -3.45 -12.55 8.07
C ARG A 161 -2.39 -13.58 8.45
N SER A 162 -2.30 -14.67 7.73
CA SER A 162 -1.25 -15.66 7.93
C SER A 162 0.14 -15.06 7.75
N ASP A 163 0.30 -14.22 6.73
CA ASP A 163 1.55 -13.54 6.40
C ASP A 163 1.94 -12.39 7.37
N ASP A 164 1.08 -12.04 8.33
CA ASP A 164 1.37 -11.09 9.42
C ASP A 164 1.81 -11.80 10.72
N GLN A 165 1.81 -13.12 10.74
CA GLN A 165 2.21 -13.94 11.88
C GLN A 165 3.56 -14.65 11.65
N ASP A 166 4.10 -14.56 10.45
CA ASP A 166 5.42 -15.11 10.08
C ASP A 166 6.45 -13.98 10.12
N GLU A 167 7.29 -13.99 11.16
CA GLU A 167 8.31 -12.96 11.37
C GLU A 167 9.34 -12.91 10.24
N ASP A 168 9.75 -14.06 9.69
CA ASP A 168 10.71 -14.11 8.59
C ASP A 168 10.12 -13.49 7.33
N ALA A 169 8.84 -13.73 7.04
CA ALA A 169 8.15 -13.10 5.91
C ALA A 169 7.93 -11.59 6.12
N ILE A 170 7.73 -11.13 7.37
CA ILE A 170 7.67 -9.71 7.71
C ILE A 170 9.03 -9.06 7.47
N ASP A 171 10.11 -9.65 7.98
CA ASP A 171 11.46 -9.11 7.86
C ASP A 171 11.90 -9.02 6.40
N LYS A 172 11.64 -10.03 5.57
CA LYS A 172 11.88 -9.99 4.12
C LYS A 172 11.14 -8.85 3.44
N ARG A 173 9.85 -8.66 3.75
CA ARG A 173 9.06 -7.54 3.21
C ARG A 173 9.60 -6.18 3.63
N HIS A 174 10.09 -6.07 4.87
CA HIS A 174 10.75 -4.86 5.35
C HIS A 174 12.11 -4.65 4.68
N ASP A 175 12.91 -5.70 4.46
CA ASP A 175 14.15 -5.61 3.70
C ASP A 175 13.90 -5.04 2.30
N ILE A 176 12.88 -5.54 1.60
CA ILE A 176 12.46 -5.03 0.30
C ILE A 176 12.00 -3.56 0.39
N TYR A 177 11.21 -3.22 1.42
CA TYR A 177 10.71 -1.85 1.56
C TYR A 177 11.84 -0.86 1.84
N TYR A 178 12.70 -1.13 2.82
CA TYR A 178 13.74 -0.22 3.29
C TYR A 178 15.02 -0.24 2.42
N ASP A 179 15.08 -1.05 1.37
CA ASP A 179 16.18 -0.99 0.38
C ASP A 179 16.09 0.31 -0.43
N THR A 180 17.07 1.20 -0.19
CA THR A 180 17.19 2.52 -0.82
C THR A 180 17.82 2.48 -2.21
N GLN A 181 18.33 1.34 -2.66
CA GLN A 181 18.99 1.21 -3.95
C GLN A 181 18.09 0.61 -5.02
N ASN A 182 17.36 -0.45 -4.68
CA ASN A 182 16.53 -1.18 -5.63
C ASN A 182 15.10 -1.42 -5.15
N GLY A 183 14.83 -1.32 -3.85
CA GLY A 183 13.56 -1.64 -3.23
C GLY A 183 12.49 -0.55 -3.33
N THR A 184 11.54 -0.60 -2.40
CA THR A 184 10.39 0.30 -2.43
C THR A 184 10.78 1.75 -2.09
N LEU A 185 11.75 1.97 -1.19
CA LEU A 185 12.26 3.33 -0.94
C LEU A 185 13.01 3.88 -2.15
N ALA A 186 13.74 3.06 -2.91
CA ALA A 186 14.34 3.51 -4.17
C ALA A 186 13.27 3.96 -5.18
N ALA A 187 12.14 3.24 -5.26
CA ALA A 187 11.00 3.64 -6.06
C ALA A 187 10.39 4.97 -5.58
N ALA A 188 10.22 5.15 -4.27
CA ALA A 188 9.70 6.40 -3.69
C ALA A 188 10.64 7.58 -3.98
N TYR A 189 11.95 7.40 -3.85
CA TYR A 189 12.96 8.42 -4.14
C TYR A 189 13.00 8.80 -5.64
N PHE A 190 12.77 7.85 -6.54
CA PHE A 190 12.60 8.15 -7.96
C PHE A 190 11.45 9.14 -8.19
N PHE A 191 10.30 8.95 -7.56
CA PHE A 191 9.19 9.89 -7.67
C PHE A 191 9.44 11.20 -6.92
N LYS A 192 10.17 11.17 -5.81
CA LYS A 192 10.59 12.39 -5.10
C LYS A 192 11.50 13.26 -5.98
N ASP A 193 12.37 12.66 -6.77
CA ASP A 193 13.18 13.38 -7.73
C ASP A 193 12.36 13.93 -8.92
N LEU A 194 11.33 13.22 -9.38
CA LEU A 194 10.37 13.75 -10.34
C LEU A 194 9.58 14.95 -9.77
N ALA A 195 9.23 14.92 -8.49
CA ALA A 195 8.59 16.05 -7.83
C ALA A 195 9.50 17.28 -7.75
N ARG A 196 10.80 17.11 -7.46
CA ARG A 196 11.79 18.20 -7.52
C ARG A 196 11.92 18.82 -8.91
N GLN A 197 11.59 18.06 -9.95
CA GLN A 197 11.54 18.52 -11.34
C GLN A 197 10.18 19.15 -11.73
N GLY A 198 9.24 19.27 -10.77
CA GLY A 198 7.90 19.82 -11.01
C GLY A 198 6.95 18.91 -11.80
N LYS A 199 7.25 17.60 -11.90
CA LYS A 199 6.44 16.64 -12.69
C LYS A 199 5.31 16.00 -11.92
N THR A 200 5.33 16.07 -10.59
CA THR A 200 4.31 15.59 -9.66
C THR A 200 4.47 16.32 -8.33
N ARG A 201 3.54 16.13 -7.39
CA ARG A 201 3.73 16.57 -5.99
C ARG A 201 4.21 15.40 -5.14
N TYR A 202 4.95 15.66 -4.07
CA TYR A 202 5.39 14.65 -3.11
C TYR A 202 5.07 15.11 -1.68
N ILE A 203 4.33 14.28 -0.95
CA ILE A 203 3.89 14.54 0.43
C ILE A 203 4.54 13.51 1.34
N GLU A 204 5.28 13.96 2.34
CA GLU A 204 5.88 13.12 3.38
C GLU A 204 5.07 13.28 4.68
N LEU A 205 4.67 12.14 5.25
CA LEU A 205 3.88 12.07 6.48
C LEU A 205 4.61 11.21 7.52
N ASP A 206 4.65 11.68 8.75
CA ASP A 206 5.15 10.92 9.89
C ASP A 206 4.08 9.91 10.34
N GLY A 207 4.29 8.64 10.02
CA GLY A 207 3.39 7.53 10.36
C GLY A 207 3.38 7.15 11.84
N ALA A 208 4.31 7.67 12.66
CA ALA A 208 4.32 7.45 14.11
C ALA A 208 3.21 8.23 14.83
N ARG A 209 2.69 9.29 14.21
CA ARG A 209 1.63 10.14 14.76
C ARG A 209 0.27 9.43 14.74
N ASP A 210 -0.70 9.97 15.47
CA ASP A 210 -2.06 9.44 15.50
C ASP A 210 -2.78 9.58 14.15
N ILE A 211 -3.75 8.70 13.90
CA ILE A 211 -4.46 8.60 12.62
C ILE A 211 -5.12 9.92 12.22
N GLN A 212 -5.72 10.65 13.19
CA GLN A 212 -6.44 11.89 12.89
C GLN A 212 -5.48 13.02 12.51
N THR A 213 -4.32 13.09 13.18
CA THR A 213 -3.26 14.04 12.87
C THR A 213 -2.71 13.79 11.46
N ILE A 214 -2.37 12.55 11.13
CA ILE A 214 -1.88 12.17 9.79
C ILE A 214 -2.96 12.51 8.73
N LYS A 215 -4.23 12.21 9.00
CA LYS A 215 -5.35 12.57 8.12
C LYS A 215 -5.42 14.07 7.85
N ASN A 216 -5.35 14.89 8.90
CA ASN A 216 -5.45 16.34 8.77
C ASN A 216 -4.26 16.90 7.98
N ASP A 217 -3.04 16.43 8.28
CA ASP A 217 -1.83 16.85 7.57
C ASP A 217 -1.89 16.46 6.08
N LEU A 218 -2.39 15.27 5.79
CA LEU A 218 -2.58 14.78 4.42
C LEU A 218 -3.59 15.63 3.65
N LEU A 219 -4.78 15.83 4.21
CA LEU A 219 -5.86 16.57 3.54
C LEU A 219 -5.55 18.06 3.34
N ASN A 220 -4.71 18.65 4.19
CA ASN A 220 -4.26 20.03 4.05
C ASN A 220 -3.21 20.21 2.92
N GLN A 221 -2.54 19.13 2.52
CA GLN A 221 -1.50 19.14 1.49
C GLN A 221 -2.00 18.64 0.12
N LEU A 222 -3.16 17.97 0.06
CA LEU A 222 -3.81 17.53 -1.19
C LEU A 222 -4.65 18.64 -1.82
#